data_5a409a902d69786f022bff55f35a7b1f
#
_entry.id   5a409a902d69786f022bff55f35a7b1f
#
_cell.length_a   1.000
_cell.length_b   1.000
_cell.length_c   1.000
_cell.angle_alpha   90.00
_cell.angle_beta   90.00
_cell.angle_gamma   90.00
#
_symmetry.space_group_name_H-M   'P 1'
#
loop_
_entity.id
_entity.type
_entity.pdbx_description
1 polymer ?
#
loop_
_entity_poly.entity_id
_entity_poly.type
_entity_poly.pdbx_seq_one_letter_code
_entity_poly.pdbx_strand_id
1 'polypeptide(L)'
;MRKLVNWLPVTYTLHFTLPDLLYYSVFNSLVQFFGGDFSVSVFIVSAIIFLLTYTRIFADSPYPWLSVYLLFGMTFFFASMNTMRQFLALSILLFALKSLDQNKNLRFFILVAIASGVHLSSIIFCALFFLHKIKLDTRLFVILTPAIFGGIYLLRNNLITFAMALNSYSNYIDDNVTNGMSFAIQCLWQFVLILMGGFVYKEDNLTENQSLYRIYLETQLIALWEYALGSVINPNEIMRIIWVYSYASIIFTPMVIHRIPWKLARITAIFILILGFGVFMYYVIAVNNSHGVLPYCSIFDVN
;
A
#
# COMPACT_ATOMS: atom_id res chain seq x y z
N MET A 1 -1.57 16.37 -28.96
CA MET A 1 -1.06 17.00 -27.72
C MET A 1 -1.78 18.30 -27.33
N ARG A 2 -2.08 19.25 -28.22
CA ARG A 2 -2.83 20.47 -27.85
C ARG A 2 -4.25 20.28 -27.31
N LYS A 3 -4.89 19.12 -27.53
CA LYS A 3 -6.25 18.82 -27.01
C LYS A 3 -6.28 18.35 -25.56
N LEU A 4 -5.20 17.84 -25.00
CA LEU A 4 -5.14 17.40 -23.59
C LEU A 4 -4.95 18.58 -22.62
N VAL A 5 -4.28 19.65 -23.07
CA VAL A 5 -4.08 20.86 -22.24
C VAL A 5 -5.39 21.63 -22.05
N ASN A 6 -6.35 21.52 -22.99
CA ASN A 6 -7.67 22.16 -22.89
C ASN A 6 -8.65 21.40 -21.96
N TRP A 7 -8.26 20.26 -21.40
CA TRP A 7 -9.07 19.50 -20.43
C TRP A 7 -8.78 19.88 -18.97
N LEU A 8 -7.87 20.81 -18.76
CA LEU A 8 -7.76 21.52 -17.48
C LEU A 8 -8.52 22.85 -17.63
N PRO A 9 -9.84 22.89 -17.40
CA PRO A 9 -10.49 24.17 -17.31
C PRO A 9 -9.85 24.92 -16.14
N VAL A 10 -9.42 26.15 -16.42
CA VAL A 10 -8.87 27.12 -15.46
C VAL A 10 -9.85 27.45 -14.31
N THR A 11 -10.99 26.82 -14.30
CA THR A 11 -12.07 26.94 -13.31
C THR A 11 -12.29 25.69 -12.46
N TYR A 12 -11.26 24.85 -12.23
CA TYR A 12 -11.29 24.04 -11.02
C TYR A 12 -11.12 25.01 -9.84
N THR A 13 -12.20 25.66 -9.46
CA THR A 13 -12.38 26.26 -8.16
C THR A 13 -12.21 25.11 -7.15
N LEU A 14 -11.05 24.97 -6.77
CA LEU A 14 -10.33 24.50 -5.63
C LEU A 14 -11.24 24.05 -4.46
N HIS A 15 -11.92 22.91 -4.60
CA HIS A 15 -12.18 22.07 -3.45
C HIS A 15 -10.94 21.20 -3.14
N PHE A 16 -9.75 21.85 -3.15
CA PHE A 16 -8.56 21.20 -2.64
C PHE A 16 -8.69 21.14 -1.13
N THR A 17 -8.80 19.94 -0.59
CA THR A 17 -8.47 19.71 0.80
C THR A 17 -7.00 20.07 1.00
N LEU A 18 -6.68 20.80 2.07
CA LEU A 18 -5.31 21.24 2.40
C LEU A 18 -4.19 20.21 2.14
N PRO A 19 -4.40 18.89 2.36
CA PRO A 19 -3.39 17.85 2.15
C PRO A 19 -3.00 17.60 0.70
N ASP A 20 -3.87 17.87 -0.26
CA ASP A 20 -3.56 17.66 -1.69
C ASP A 20 -2.70 18.80 -2.26
N LEU A 21 -2.65 19.91 -1.55
CA LEU A 21 -1.99 21.14 -1.98
C LEU A 21 -0.48 20.96 -2.16
N LEU A 22 0.18 20.17 -1.30
CA LEU A 22 1.62 19.95 -1.38
C LEU A 22 2.00 19.23 -2.67
N TYR A 23 1.30 18.13 -2.99
CA TYR A 23 1.58 17.37 -4.21
C TYR A 23 1.33 18.22 -5.46
N TYR A 24 0.15 18.84 -5.57
CA TYR A 24 -0.20 19.61 -6.78
C TYR A 24 0.66 20.85 -6.95
N SER A 25 1.06 21.54 -5.87
CA SER A 25 1.95 22.69 -5.98
C SER A 25 3.33 22.28 -6.49
N VAL A 26 3.91 21.21 -5.96
CA VAL A 26 5.21 20.69 -6.41
C VAL A 26 5.10 20.15 -7.84
N PHE A 27 4.08 19.36 -8.15
CA PHE A 27 3.89 18.79 -9.47
C PHE A 27 3.67 19.86 -10.54
N ASN A 28 2.81 20.85 -10.29
CA ASN A 28 2.59 21.98 -11.21
C ASN A 28 3.85 22.82 -11.38
N SER A 29 4.63 23.02 -10.31
CA SER A 29 5.91 23.73 -10.40
C SER A 29 6.91 22.97 -11.29
N LEU A 30 6.95 21.65 -11.20
CA LEU A 30 7.77 20.81 -12.10
C LEU A 30 7.30 20.95 -13.56
N VAL A 31 5.99 20.85 -13.81
CA VAL A 31 5.44 21.01 -15.16
C VAL A 31 5.81 22.38 -15.74
N GLN A 32 5.67 23.47 -14.97
CA GLN A 32 6.05 24.81 -15.41
C GLN A 32 7.55 24.93 -15.65
N PHE A 33 8.38 24.37 -14.76
CA PHE A 33 9.84 24.39 -14.89
C PHE A 33 10.31 23.73 -16.19
N PHE A 34 9.67 22.63 -16.60
CA PHE A 34 9.95 21.93 -17.85
C PHE A 34 9.13 22.44 -19.05
N GLY A 35 8.72 23.70 -19.05
CA GLY A 35 8.07 24.33 -20.19
C GLY A 35 6.68 23.80 -20.53
N GLY A 36 5.98 23.20 -19.56
CA GLY A 36 4.64 22.63 -19.74
C GLY A 36 4.65 21.15 -20.15
N ASP A 37 5.82 20.49 -20.14
CA ASP A 37 5.90 19.07 -20.46
C ASP A 37 5.47 18.20 -19.26
N PHE A 38 4.24 17.72 -19.36
CA PHE A 38 3.65 16.83 -18.37
C PHE A 38 4.38 15.47 -18.26
N SER A 39 4.88 14.95 -19.39
CA SER A 39 5.50 13.62 -19.45
C SER A 39 6.81 13.57 -18.65
N VAL A 40 7.60 14.64 -18.70
CA VAL A 40 8.83 14.77 -17.89
C VAL A 40 8.52 14.78 -16.41
N SER A 41 7.47 15.49 -16.00
CA SER A 41 7.05 15.57 -14.60
C SER A 41 6.56 14.21 -14.08
N VAL A 42 5.79 13.49 -14.89
CA VAL A 42 5.35 12.11 -14.59
C VAL A 42 6.56 11.19 -14.44
N PHE A 43 7.53 11.27 -15.35
CA PHE A 43 8.76 10.48 -15.30
C PHE A 43 9.55 10.74 -14.01
N ILE A 44 9.74 12.00 -13.63
CA ILE A 44 10.47 12.38 -12.42
C ILE A 44 9.79 11.84 -11.16
N VAL A 45 8.47 12.01 -11.03
CA VAL A 45 7.73 11.51 -9.87
C VAL A 45 7.78 9.99 -9.81
N SER A 46 7.62 9.30 -10.94
CA SER A 46 7.75 7.85 -11.03
C SER A 46 9.16 7.39 -10.62
N ALA A 47 10.20 8.06 -11.11
CA ALA A 47 11.57 7.77 -10.75
C ALA A 47 11.82 7.92 -9.24
N ILE A 48 11.25 8.95 -8.60
CA ILE A 48 11.33 9.15 -7.15
C ILE A 48 10.63 8.01 -6.41
N ILE A 49 9.42 7.61 -6.82
CA ILE A 49 8.68 6.50 -6.20
C ILE A 49 9.53 5.23 -6.21
N PHE A 50 10.08 4.86 -7.37
CA PHE A 50 10.87 3.64 -7.50
C PHE A 50 12.20 3.74 -6.77
N LEU A 51 12.89 4.88 -6.82
CA LEU A 51 14.13 5.10 -6.08
C LEU A 51 13.92 4.92 -4.57
N LEU A 52 12.88 5.53 -4.00
CA LEU A 52 12.56 5.39 -2.59
C LEU A 52 12.18 3.94 -2.25
N THR A 53 11.32 3.31 -3.04
CA THR A 53 10.88 1.92 -2.83
C THR A 53 12.06 0.95 -2.91
N TYR A 54 12.89 1.03 -3.95
CA TYR A 54 14.06 0.15 -4.11
C TYR A 54 15.09 0.36 -3.02
N THR A 55 15.33 1.60 -2.59
CA THR A 55 16.22 1.89 -1.46
C THR A 55 15.79 1.11 -0.22
N ARG A 56 14.48 1.05 0.08
CA ARG A 56 13.98 0.28 1.22
C ARG A 56 14.00 -1.23 0.95
N ILE A 57 13.68 -1.68 -0.25
CA ILE A 57 13.77 -3.10 -0.63
C ILE A 57 15.21 -3.62 -0.43
N PHE A 58 16.21 -2.91 -0.94
CA PHE A 58 17.61 -3.34 -0.84
C PHE A 58 18.16 -3.22 0.59
N ALA A 59 17.63 -2.31 1.40
CA ALA A 59 18.07 -2.13 2.78
C ALA A 59 17.43 -3.14 3.76
N ASP A 60 16.16 -3.51 3.56
CA ASP A 60 15.39 -4.25 4.57
C ASP A 60 15.08 -5.68 4.16
N SER A 61 15.02 -5.98 2.86
CA SER A 61 14.64 -7.32 2.39
C SER A 61 15.83 -8.28 2.35
N PRO A 62 15.72 -9.48 2.95
CA PRO A 62 16.75 -10.51 2.81
C PRO A 62 16.82 -11.13 1.40
N TYR A 63 15.76 -10.97 0.60
CA TYR A 63 15.68 -11.38 -0.80
C TYR A 63 15.17 -10.24 -1.68
N PRO A 64 16.00 -9.22 -2.02
CA PRO A 64 15.57 -8.05 -2.79
C PRO A 64 14.90 -8.41 -4.11
N TRP A 65 15.42 -9.40 -4.82
CA TRP A 65 14.84 -9.88 -6.08
C TRP A 65 13.39 -10.37 -5.92
N LEU A 66 13.08 -11.05 -4.79
CA LEU A 66 11.72 -11.51 -4.50
C LEU A 66 10.80 -10.34 -4.15
N SER A 67 11.31 -9.33 -3.42
CA SER A 67 10.55 -8.09 -3.16
C SER A 67 10.21 -7.36 -4.45
N VAL A 68 11.16 -7.27 -5.38
CA VAL A 68 10.92 -6.68 -6.71
C VAL A 68 9.89 -7.51 -7.47
N TYR A 69 10.01 -8.83 -7.48
CA TYR A 69 9.00 -9.70 -8.09
C TYR A 69 7.60 -9.46 -7.49
N LEU A 70 7.50 -9.37 -6.17
CA LEU A 70 6.22 -9.12 -5.48
C LEU A 70 5.64 -7.73 -5.77
N LEU A 71 6.48 -6.72 -6.00
CA LEU A 71 6.03 -5.39 -6.42
C LEU A 71 5.21 -5.46 -7.73
N PHE A 72 5.63 -6.33 -8.67
CA PHE A 72 4.88 -6.61 -9.90
C PHE A 72 3.75 -7.61 -9.65
N GLY A 73 4.04 -8.74 -9.01
CA GLY A 73 3.11 -9.84 -8.79
C GLY A 73 1.87 -9.45 -7.99
N MET A 74 2.02 -8.58 -6.98
CA MET A 74 0.90 -8.00 -6.22
C MET A 74 0.25 -6.80 -6.92
N THR A 75 0.65 -6.51 -8.15
CA THR A 75 0.15 -5.44 -9.03
C THR A 75 0.40 -4.01 -8.54
N PHE A 76 1.19 -3.80 -7.50
CA PHE A 76 1.51 -2.46 -6.99
C PHE A 76 2.23 -1.59 -8.01
N PHE A 77 3.12 -2.17 -8.83
CA PHE A 77 3.75 -1.47 -9.93
C PHE A 77 2.72 -0.87 -10.89
N PHE A 78 1.77 -1.68 -11.33
CA PHE A 78 0.73 -1.24 -12.27
C PHE A 78 -0.25 -0.26 -11.62
N ALA A 79 -0.62 -0.49 -10.37
CA ALA A 79 -1.44 0.44 -9.60
C ALA A 79 -0.76 1.81 -9.45
N SER A 80 0.57 1.85 -9.31
CA SER A 80 1.31 3.10 -9.17
C SER A 80 1.22 3.99 -10.40
N MET A 81 1.01 3.43 -11.60
CA MET A 81 0.82 4.20 -12.82
C MET A 81 -0.49 5.00 -12.80
N ASN A 82 -1.53 4.48 -12.14
CA ASN A 82 -2.83 5.14 -12.03
C ASN A 82 -2.96 6.02 -10.78
N THR A 83 -2.29 5.62 -9.69
CA THR A 83 -2.40 6.27 -8.39
C THR A 83 -1.05 6.77 -7.89
N MET A 84 -0.30 7.42 -8.78
CA MET A 84 1.08 7.88 -8.59
C MET A 84 1.27 8.66 -7.27
N ARG A 85 0.37 9.61 -6.98
CA ARG A 85 0.38 10.40 -5.75
C ARG A 85 0.34 9.53 -4.50
N GLN A 86 -0.52 8.52 -4.49
CA GLN A 86 -0.62 7.58 -3.39
C GLN A 86 0.68 6.78 -3.23
N PHE A 87 1.22 6.22 -4.32
CA PHE A 87 2.46 5.43 -4.24
C PHE A 87 3.68 6.26 -3.86
N LEU A 88 3.72 7.55 -4.18
CA LEU A 88 4.73 8.47 -3.64
C LEU A 88 4.62 8.53 -2.11
N ALA A 89 3.43 8.70 -1.57
CA ALA A 89 3.21 8.69 -0.13
C ALA A 89 3.60 7.33 0.50
N LEU A 90 3.19 6.20 -0.11
CA LEU A 90 3.53 4.86 0.38
C LEU A 90 5.05 4.62 0.41
N SER A 91 5.78 5.07 -0.61
CA SER A 91 7.24 4.95 -0.65
C SER A 91 7.93 5.74 0.48
N ILE A 92 7.38 6.91 0.87
CA ILE A 92 7.83 7.68 2.03
C ILE A 92 7.54 6.94 3.33
N LEU A 93 6.35 6.30 3.46
CA LEU A 93 5.97 5.55 4.66
C LEU A 93 6.89 4.35 4.94
N LEU A 94 7.50 3.74 3.91
CA LEU A 94 8.51 2.70 4.15
C LEU A 94 9.71 3.23 4.97
N PHE A 95 10.09 4.50 4.82
CA PHE A 95 11.12 5.13 5.66
C PHE A 95 10.62 5.43 7.07
N ALA A 96 9.31 5.66 7.25
CA ALA A 96 8.72 5.84 8.57
C ALA A 96 8.84 4.55 9.39
N LEU A 97 8.67 3.35 8.79
CA LEU A 97 8.90 2.06 9.47
C LEU A 97 10.31 1.97 10.06
N LYS A 98 11.34 2.33 9.28
CA LYS A 98 12.72 2.33 9.79
C LYS A 98 12.97 3.37 10.89
N SER A 99 12.27 4.50 10.82
CA SER A 99 12.38 5.52 11.87
C SER A 99 11.78 5.03 13.19
N LEU A 100 10.69 4.27 13.12
CA LEU A 100 10.08 3.63 14.29
C LEU A 100 11.00 2.57 14.91
N ASP A 101 11.62 1.72 14.08
CA ASP A 101 12.63 0.73 14.47
C ASP A 101 13.81 1.37 15.23
N GLN A 102 14.26 2.54 14.77
CA GLN A 102 15.35 3.30 15.39
C GLN A 102 14.88 4.12 16.62
N ASN A 103 13.63 3.98 17.07
CA ASN A 103 13.03 4.80 18.14
C ASN A 103 13.07 6.31 17.87
N LYS A 104 13.17 6.72 16.59
CA LYS A 104 13.18 8.13 16.17
C LYS A 104 11.74 8.61 15.94
N ASN A 105 10.96 8.72 17.03
CA ASN A 105 9.54 9.01 16.97
C ASN A 105 9.22 10.31 16.22
N LEU A 106 9.99 11.39 16.47
CA LEU A 106 9.78 12.66 15.78
C LEU A 106 9.95 12.50 14.26
N ARG A 107 10.98 11.77 13.81
CA ARG A 107 11.21 11.49 12.39
C ARG A 107 10.08 10.66 11.79
N PHE A 108 9.54 9.70 12.53
CA PHE A 108 8.35 8.94 12.13
C PHE A 108 7.18 9.87 11.82
N PHE A 109 6.82 10.75 12.77
CA PHE A 109 5.69 11.67 12.57
C PHE A 109 5.94 12.71 11.47
N ILE A 110 7.17 13.19 11.31
CA ILE A 110 7.52 14.08 10.18
C ILE A 110 7.31 13.37 8.84
N LEU A 111 7.77 12.13 8.71
CA LEU A 111 7.60 11.36 7.47
C LEU A 111 6.12 11.05 7.18
N VAL A 112 5.33 10.71 8.22
CA VAL A 112 3.88 10.53 8.08
C VAL A 112 3.20 11.84 7.70
N ALA A 113 3.59 12.98 8.28
CA ALA A 113 3.04 14.30 7.91
C ALA A 113 3.36 14.66 6.45
N ILE A 114 4.61 14.43 5.99
CA ILE A 114 4.98 14.64 4.59
C ILE A 114 4.16 13.72 3.67
N ALA A 115 4.05 12.43 3.99
CA ALA A 115 3.25 11.49 3.22
C ALA A 115 1.77 11.90 3.18
N SER A 116 1.22 12.40 4.30
CA SER A 116 -0.17 12.88 4.39
C SER A 116 -0.38 14.17 3.59
N GLY A 117 0.63 15.03 3.49
CA GLY A 117 0.62 16.20 2.61
C GLY A 117 0.65 15.84 1.11
N VAL A 118 1.14 14.65 0.77
CA VAL A 118 1.10 14.09 -0.58
C VAL A 118 -0.23 13.38 -0.84
N HIS A 119 -0.69 12.55 0.11
CA HIS A 119 -1.93 11.78 0.02
C HIS A 119 -2.55 11.60 1.41
N LEU A 120 -3.73 12.20 1.61
CA LEU A 120 -4.37 12.35 2.93
C LEU A 120 -4.53 11.04 3.70
N SER A 121 -4.90 9.93 3.02
CA SER A 121 -5.10 8.64 3.69
C SER A 121 -3.85 8.14 4.43
N SER A 122 -2.67 8.64 4.10
CA SER A 122 -1.42 8.27 4.78
C SER A 122 -1.39 8.66 6.26
N ILE A 123 -2.27 9.58 6.71
CA ILE A 123 -2.36 9.98 8.13
C ILE A 123 -2.74 8.80 9.03
N ILE A 124 -3.50 7.83 8.50
CA ILE A 124 -3.89 6.64 9.26
C ILE A 124 -2.67 5.83 9.72
N PHE A 125 -1.51 5.98 9.04
CA PHE A 125 -0.26 5.30 9.42
C PHE A 125 0.21 5.66 10.83
N CYS A 126 -0.27 6.77 11.41
CA CYS A 126 -0.04 7.09 12.81
C CYS A 126 -0.53 6.00 13.77
N ALA A 127 -1.55 5.21 13.40
CA ALA A 127 -2.07 4.13 14.23
C ALA A 127 -1.00 3.06 14.53
N LEU A 128 -0.06 2.83 13.61
CA LEU A 128 1.04 1.91 13.82
C LEU A 128 1.92 2.30 15.02
N PHE A 129 2.14 3.60 15.25
CA PHE A 129 2.91 4.06 16.39
C PHE A 129 2.28 3.61 17.71
N PHE A 130 0.97 3.77 17.84
CA PHE A 130 0.25 3.36 19.05
C PHE A 130 0.24 1.85 19.22
N LEU A 131 -0.02 1.11 18.14
CA LEU A 131 0.02 -0.35 18.15
C LEU A 131 1.41 -0.87 18.59
N HIS A 132 2.48 -0.29 18.04
CA HIS A 132 3.85 -0.65 18.39
C HIS A 132 4.16 -0.41 19.87
N LYS A 133 3.61 0.65 20.50
CA LYS A 133 3.78 0.94 21.93
C LYS A 133 3.05 -0.03 22.84
N ILE A 134 1.93 -0.60 22.40
CA ILE A 134 1.14 -1.58 23.17
C ILE A 134 1.86 -2.92 23.30
N LYS A 135 2.89 -3.18 22.46
CA LYS A 135 3.63 -4.47 22.43
C LYS A 135 2.68 -5.66 22.34
N LEU A 136 1.85 -5.70 21.28
CA LEU A 136 0.91 -6.80 21.06
C LEU A 136 1.62 -8.16 21.11
N ASP A 137 1.23 -8.98 22.07
CA ASP A 137 1.55 -10.40 22.12
C ASP A 137 0.68 -11.17 21.11
N THR A 138 1.17 -12.29 20.60
CA THR A 138 0.43 -13.16 19.68
C THR A 138 -0.93 -13.57 20.24
N ARG A 139 -1.05 -13.75 21.57
CA ARG A 139 -2.32 -14.07 22.24
C ARG A 139 -3.31 -12.92 22.15
N LEU A 140 -2.85 -11.71 22.43
CA LEU A 140 -3.68 -10.51 22.33
C LEU A 140 -4.14 -10.29 20.89
N PHE A 141 -3.28 -10.56 19.90
CA PHE A 141 -3.64 -10.52 18.49
C PHE A 141 -4.78 -11.49 18.15
N VAL A 142 -4.67 -12.76 18.57
CA VAL A 142 -5.71 -13.78 18.32
C VAL A 142 -7.05 -13.36 18.92
N ILE A 143 -7.04 -12.69 20.08
CA ILE A 143 -8.26 -12.19 20.73
C ILE A 143 -8.80 -10.93 20.06
N LEU A 144 -7.94 -9.99 19.70
CA LEU A 144 -8.35 -8.70 19.12
C LEU A 144 -8.89 -8.85 17.70
N THR A 145 -8.33 -9.76 16.90
CA THR A 145 -8.76 -9.90 15.50
C THR A 145 -10.24 -10.26 15.36
N PRO A 146 -10.79 -11.31 15.99
CA PRO A 146 -12.22 -11.60 15.95
C PRO A 146 -13.08 -10.47 16.53
N ALA A 147 -12.61 -9.80 17.60
CA ALA A 147 -13.33 -8.69 18.21
C ALA A 147 -13.43 -7.48 17.28
N ILE A 148 -12.35 -7.17 16.56
CA ILE A 148 -12.33 -6.09 15.55
C ILE A 148 -13.24 -6.46 14.37
N PHE A 149 -13.18 -7.69 13.84
CA PHE A 149 -14.07 -8.15 12.77
C PHE A 149 -15.54 -8.09 13.21
N GLY A 150 -15.84 -8.59 14.41
CA GLY A 150 -17.19 -8.51 15.00
C GLY A 150 -17.67 -7.07 15.20
N GLY A 151 -16.80 -6.20 15.72
CA GLY A 151 -17.10 -4.77 15.91
C GLY A 151 -17.39 -4.06 14.57
N ILE A 152 -16.57 -4.32 13.55
CA ILE A 152 -16.78 -3.77 12.20
C ILE A 152 -18.11 -4.26 11.63
N TYR A 153 -18.42 -5.54 11.76
CA TYR A 153 -19.69 -6.12 11.28
C TYR A 153 -20.90 -5.52 11.99
N LEU A 154 -20.83 -5.35 13.30
CA LEU A 154 -21.92 -4.74 14.11
C LEU A 154 -22.12 -3.25 13.77
N LEU A 155 -21.02 -2.52 13.53
CA LEU A 155 -21.04 -1.08 13.24
C LEU A 155 -21.16 -0.75 11.75
N ARG A 156 -21.32 -1.75 10.87
CA ARG A 156 -21.28 -1.58 9.42
C ARG A 156 -22.13 -0.44 8.89
N ASN A 157 -23.39 -0.35 9.36
CA ASN A 157 -24.32 0.68 8.89
C ASN A 157 -23.87 2.08 9.28
N ASN A 158 -23.33 2.24 10.49
CA ASN A 158 -22.77 3.51 10.98
C ASN A 158 -21.50 3.90 10.21
N LEU A 159 -20.65 2.92 9.89
CA LEU A 159 -19.44 3.14 9.10
C LEU A 159 -19.77 3.55 7.66
N ILE A 160 -20.76 2.92 7.03
CA ILE A 160 -21.25 3.30 5.71
C ILE A 160 -21.81 4.73 5.74
N THR A 161 -22.68 5.05 6.72
CA THR A 161 -23.26 6.40 6.88
C THR A 161 -22.15 7.44 7.09
N PHE A 162 -21.15 7.13 7.91
CA PHE A 162 -20.01 8.01 8.12
C PHE A 162 -19.17 8.20 6.85
N ALA A 163 -18.89 7.13 6.10
CA ALA A 163 -18.17 7.20 4.82
C ALA A 163 -18.93 8.05 3.80
N MET A 164 -20.26 7.93 3.73
CA MET A 164 -21.12 8.76 2.89
C MET A 164 -21.10 10.22 3.31
N ALA A 165 -21.10 10.51 4.62
CA ALA A 165 -21.07 11.87 5.16
C ALA A 165 -19.76 12.61 4.85
N LEU A 166 -18.65 11.89 4.65
CA LEU A 166 -17.37 12.47 4.23
C LEU A 166 -17.36 12.99 2.76
N ASN A 167 -18.47 12.91 2.06
CA ASN A 167 -18.80 13.51 0.75
C ASN A 167 -17.78 13.29 -0.40
N SER A 168 -16.57 12.85 -0.09
CA SER A 168 -15.51 12.58 -1.07
C SER A 168 -15.70 11.24 -1.80
N TYR A 169 -16.61 10.39 -1.30
CA TYR A 169 -16.79 9.01 -1.76
C TYR A 169 -18.20 8.72 -2.31
N SER A 170 -19.13 9.69 -2.28
CA SER A 170 -20.51 9.49 -2.71
C SER A 170 -20.66 9.14 -4.21
N ASN A 171 -19.70 9.56 -5.05
CA ASN A 171 -19.72 9.32 -6.50
C ASN A 171 -19.22 7.93 -6.91
N TYR A 172 -18.71 7.13 -5.97
CA TYR A 172 -18.08 5.83 -6.24
C TYR A 172 -18.91 4.63 -5.77
N ILE A 173 -20.12 4.88 -5.28
CA ILE A 173 -21.07 3.82 -4.93
C ILE A 173 -21.77 3.35 -6.21
N ASP A 174 -20.97 2.81 -7.15
CA ASP A 174 -21.52 2.15 -8.32
C ASP A 174 -21.69 0.66 -8.00
N ASP A 175 -22.90 0.13 -8.15
CA ASP A 175 -23.33 -1.19 -7.67
C ASP A 175 -22.67 -2.38 -8.39
N ASN A 176 -21.77 -2.14 -9.33
CA ASN A 176 -21.09 -3.19 -10.09
C ASN A 176 -19.74 -3.59 -9.47
N VAL A 177 -19.79 -4.33 -8.36
CA VAL A 177 -18.61 -4.92 -7.72
C VAL A 177 -18.09 -6.11 -8.54
N THR A 178 -17.30 -5.85 -9.57
CA THR A 178 -16.66 -6.91 -10.38
C THR A 178 -15.36 -7.48 -9.78
N ASN A 179 -14.84 -6.88 -8.72
CA ASN A 179 -13.51 -7.23 -8.16
C ASN A 179 -13.52 -8.06 -6.86
N GLY A 180 -14.65 -8.66 -6.49
CA GLY A 180 -14.76 -9.43 -5.24
C GLY A 180 -13.76 -10.58 -5.10
N MET A 181 -13.44 -11.26 -6.21
CA MET A 181 -12.48 -12.36 -6.20
C MET A 181 -11.05 -11.88 -5.93
N SER A 182 -10.61 -10.82 -6.58
CA SER A 182 -9.29 -10.21 -6.40
C SER A 182 -9.09 -9.72 -4.96
N PHE A 183 -10.11 -9.09 -4.38
CA PHE A 183 -10.13 -8.66 -3.00
C PHE A 183 -10.03 -9.85 -2.02
N ALA A 184 -10.84 -10.90 -2.25
CA ALA A 184 -10.82 -12.11 -1.41
C ALA A 184 -9.47 -12.82 -1.43
N ILE A 185 -8.81 -12.91 -2.59
CA ILE A 185 -7.46 -13.49 -2.73
C ILE A 185 -6.45 -12.68 -1.93
N GLN A 186 -6.49 -11.37 -2.02
CA GLN A 186 -5.57 -10.51 -1.27
C GLN A 186 -5.80 -10.59 0.24
N CYS A 187 -7.05 -10.62 0.68
CA CYS A 187 -7.41 -10.81 2.09
C CYS A 187 -6.89 -12.16 2.62
N LEU A 188 -7.13 -13.25 1.88
CA LEU A 188 -6.64 -14.58 2.22
C LEU A 188 -5.11 -14.60 2.28
N TRP A 189 -4.45 -14.00 1.30
CA TRP A 189 -3.00 -13.87 1.30
C TRP A 189 -2.50 -13.14 2.53
N GLN A 190 -3.11 -12.01 2.87
CA GLN A 190 -2.75 -11.22 4.04
C GLN A 190 -2.88 -12.04 5.34
N PHE A 191 -3.96 -12.81 5.46
CA PHE A 191 -4.18 -13.70 6.59
C PHE A 191 -3.10 -14.79 6.70
N VAL A 192 -2.80 -15.47 5.58
CA VAL A 192 -1.75 -16.50 5.52
C VAL A 192 -0.38 -15.92 5.87
N LEU A 193 -0.05 -14.75 5.33
CA LEU A 193 1.22 -14.06 5.58
C LEU A 193 1.40 -13.75 7.07
N ILE A 194 0.35 -13.31 7.75
CA ILE A 194 0.39 -13.00 9.18
C ILE A 194 0.52 -14.28 10.01
N LEU A 195 -0.24 -15.33 9.68
CA LEU A 195 -0.10 -16.61 10.38
C LEU A 195 1.33 -17.15 10.26
N MET A 196 1.89 -17.16 9.05
CA MET A 196 3.27 -17.57 8.83
C MET A 196 4.26 -16.66 9.58
N GLY A 197 4.05 -15.34 9.49
CA GLY A 197 4.89 -14.35 10.15
C GLY A 197 4.89 -14.49 11.66
N GLY A 198 3.74 -14.71 12.26
CA GLY A 198 3.60 -14.98 13.70
C GLY A 198 4.23 -16.32 14.12
N PHE A 199 4.07 -17.35 13.29
CA PHE A 199 4.63 -18.68 13.58
C PHE A 199 6.17 -18.68 13.56
N VAL A 200 6.81 -17.95 12.65
CA VAL A 200 8.27 -17.86 12.57
C VAL A 200 8.86 -16.77 13.47
N TYR A 201 8.02 -15.98 14.13
CA TYR A 201 8.44 -14.98 15.10
C TYR A 201 8.85 -15.64 16.42
N LYS A 202 10.09 -15.42 16.83
CA LYS A 202 10.60 -15.86 18.13
C LYS A 202 10.99 -14.65 18.96
N GLU A 203 10.42 -14.52 20.13
CA GLU A 203 10.63 -13.37 21.03
C GLU A 203 12.00 -13.39 21.73
N ASP A 204 12.65 -14.56 21.79
CA ASP A 204 13.77 -14.84 22.70
C ASP A 204 15.12 -14.18 22.34
N ASN A 205 15.24 -13.54 21.19
CA ASN A 205 16.50 -12.88 20.78
C ASN A 205 16.23 -11.50 20.19
N LEU A 206 16.24 -10.47 21.03
CA LEU A 206 16.11 -9.05 20.64
C LEU A 206 17.36 -8.57 19.87
N THR A 207 17.60 -9.11 18.68
CA THR A 207 18.53 -8.53 17.74
C THR A 207 17.86 -7.35 17.03
N GLU A 208 18.64 -6.39 16.55
CA GLU A 208 18.14 -5.21 15.80
C GLU A 208 17.22 -5.61 14.65
N ASN A 209 17.48 -6.74 14.00
CA ASN A 209 16.64 -7.30 12.93
C ASN A 209 15.28 -7.84 13.39
N GLN A 210 15.09 -8.09 14.69
CA GLN A 210 13.79 -8.54 15.22
C GLN A 210 12.84 -7.38 15.50
N SER A 211 13.36 -6.24 15.94
CA SER A 211 12.57 -5.03 16.11
C SER A 211 11.91 -4.63 14.78
N LEU A 212 12.72 -4.55 13.71
CA LEU A 212 12.21 -4.20 12.38
C LEU A 212 11.19 -5.23 11.87
N TYR A 213 11.46 -6.54 12.03
CA TYR A 213 10.52 -7.60 11.66
C TYR A 213 9.17 -7.46 12.35
N ARG A 214 9.20 -7.18 13.66
CA ARG A 214 8.00 -6.95 14.45
C ARG A 214 7.18 -5.79 13.92
N ILE A 215 7.81 -4.66 13.58
CA ILE A 215 7.12 -3.49 13.02
C ILE A 215 6.46 -3.84 11.69
N TYR A 216 7.14 -4.59 10.81
CA TYR A 216 6.53 -5.07 9.57
C TYR A 216 5.35 -6.02 9.84
N LEU A 217 5.45 -6.92 10.81
CA LEU A 217 4.33 -7.79 11.21
C LEU A 217 3.15 -6.96 11.73
N GLU A 218 3.37 -6.02 12.63
CA GLU A 218 2.35 -5.10 13.15
C GLU A 218 1.67 -4.30 12.02
N THR A 219 2.45 -3.88 11.02
CA THR A 219 1.94 -3.21 9.82
C THR A 219 0.96 -4.10 9.05
N GLN A 220 1.31 -5.38 8.86
CA GLN A 220 0.44 -6.32 8.16
C GLN A 220 -0.81 -6.69 8.97
N LEU A 221 -0.74 -6.63 10.30
CA LEU A 221 -1.90 -6.82 11.18
C LEU A 221 -2.96 -5.76 10.95
N ILE A 222 -2.53 -4.49 10.88
CA ILE A 222 -3.45 -3.38 10.59
C ILE A 222 -4.05 -3.56 9.20
N ALA A 223 -3.24 -3.93 8.20
CA ALA A 223 -3.74 -4.23 6.85
C ALA A 223 -4.85 -5.30 6.87
N LEU A 224 -4.68 -6.38 7.64
CA LEU A 224 -5.73 -7.40 7.77
C LEU A 224 -7.02 -6.85 8.36
N TRP A 225 -6.93 -5.98 9.37
CA TRP A 225 -8.11 -5.35 9.95
C TRP A 225 -8.80 -4.40 8.96
N GLU A 226 -8.04 -3.72 8.11
CA GLU A 226 -8.60 -2.91 7.02
C GLU A 226 -9.31 -3.76 5.96
N TYR A 227 -8.80 -4.99 5.67
CA TYR A 227 -9.54 -5.93 4.81
C TYR A 227 -10.90 -6.32 5.39
N ALA A 228 -11.05 -6.35 6.73
CA ALA A 228 -12.35 -6.56 7.36
C ALA A 228 -13.33 -5.41 7.07
N LEU A 229 -12.84 -4.16 7.01
CA LEU A 229 -13.64 -3.01 6.56
C LEU A 229 -14.10 -3.17 5.12
N GLY A 230 -13.25 -3.69 4.24
CA GLY A 230 -13.58 -3.94 2.85
C GLY A 230 -14.65 -5.00 2.61
N SER A 231 -14.94 -5.84 3.61
CA SER A 231 -16.10 -6.75 3.55
C SER A 231 -17.45 -6.04 3.76
N VAL A 232 -17.41 -4.78 4.21
CA VAL A 232 -18.57 -3.96 4.57
C VAL A 232 -18.73 -2.75 3.67
N ILE A 233 -17.60 -2.19 3.21
CA ILE A 233 -17.55 -1.01 2.33
C ILE A 233 -17.10 -1.49 0.93
N ASN A 234 -17.43 -0.74 -0.12
CA ASN A 234 -17.02 -1.07 -1.48
C ASN A 234 -15.52 -1.39 -1.54
N PRO A 235 -15.11 -2.59 -2.02
CA PRO A 235 -13.72 -3.01 -2.08
C PRO A 235 -12.81 -2.04 -2.84
N ASN A 236 -13.29 -1.39 -3.89
CA ASN A 236 -12.48 -0.50 -4.72
C ASN A 236 -12.03 0.76 -3.95
N GLU A 237 -12.87 1.26 -3.06
CA GLU A 237 -12.58 2.45 -2.27
C GLU A 237 -11.64 2.12 -1.11
N ILE A 238 -11.95 1.05 -0.39
CA ILE A 238 -11.16 0.65 0.77
C ILE A 238 -9.77 0.17 0.39
N MET A 239 -9.56 -0.35 -0.84
CA MET A 239 -8.26 -0.80 -1.30
C MET A 239 -7.19 0.29 -1.22
N ARG A 240 -7.55 1.54 -1.49
CA ARG A 240 -6.61 2.67 -1.37
C ARG A 240 -6.16 2.90 0.08
N ILE A 241 -7.04 2.64 1.03
CA ILE A 241 -6.72 2.71 2.46
C ILE A 241 -5.85 1.52 2.85
N ILE A 242 -6.25 0.31 2.46
CA ILE A 242 -5.52 -0.94 2.75
C ILE A 242 -4.08 -0.87 2.22
N TRP A 243 -3.85 -0.26 1.06
CA TRP A 243 -2.50 -0.13 0.50
C TRP A 243 -1.54 0.65 1.41
N VAL A 244 -2.05 1.52 2.29
CA VAL A 244 -1.21 2.27 3.25
C VAL A 244 -0.37 1.34 4.11
N TYR A 245 -0.92 0.20 4.49
CA TYR A 245 -0.24 -0.79 5.30
C TYR A 245 0.22 -2.02 4.50
N SER A 246 -0.61 -2.51 3.57
CA SER A 246 -0.31 -3.75 2.83
C SER A 246 0.86 -3.59 1.85
N TYR A 247 1.19 -2.36 1.43
CA TYR A 247 2.36 -2.12 0.57
C TYR A 247 3.67 -2.65 1.15
N ALA A 248 3.82 -2.59 2.46
CA ALA A 248 4.99 -3.12 3.16
C ALA A 248 5.15 -4.65 3.05
N SER A 249 4.11 -5.39 2.60
CA SER A 249 4.15 -6.84 2.39
C SER A 249 5.21 -7.28 1.36
N ILE A 250 5.56 -6.40 0.41
CA ILE A 250 6.64 -6.68 -0.57
C ILE A 250 7.99 -6.94 0.10
N ILE A 251 8.23 -6.35 1.28
CA ILE A 251 9.44 -6.54 2.07
C ILE A 251 9.20 -7.59 3.16
N PHE A 252 8.05 -7.57 3.80
CA PHE A 252 7.74 -8.50 4.88
C PHE A 252 7.67 -9.95 4.43
N THR A 253 7.11 -10.24 3.26
CA THR A 253 7.02 -11.61 2.73
C THR A 253 8.39 -12.28 2.59
N PRO A 254 9.42 -11.67 1.98
CA PRO A 254 10.79 -12.20 1.99
C PRO A 254 11.37 -12.38 3.40
N MET A 255 11.06 -11.48 4.35
CA MET A 255 11.50 -11.62 5.75
C MET A 255 10.92 -12.87 6.41
N VAL A 256 9.63 -13.15 6.19
CA VAL A 256 8.96 -14.37 6.68
C VAL A 256 9.60 -15.62 6.08
N ILE A 257 9.78 -15.64 4.76
CA ILE A 257 10.38 -16.78 4.05
C ILE A 257 11.81 -17.05 4.53
N HIS A 258 12.60 -16.01 4.73
CA HIS A 258 13.99 -16.14 5.19
C HIS A 258 14.06 -16.86 6.54
N ARG A 259 13.08 -16.67 7.41
CA ARG A 259 13.01 -17.26 8.75
C ARG A 259 12.49 -18.69 8.79
N ILE A 260 11.99 -19.24 7.67
CA ILE A 260 11.59 -20.65 7.60
C ILE A 260 12.85 -21.52 7.80
N PRO A 261 12.91 -22.40 8.83
CA PRO A 261 14.14 -23.10 9.17
C PRO A 261 14.53 -24.18 8.14
N TRP A 262 13.52 -24.81 7.50
CA TRP A 262 13.77 -25.90 6.55
C TRP A 262 13.98 -25.40 5.13
N LYS A 263 15.16 -25.71 4.57
CA LYS A 263 15.54 -25.29 3.21
C LYS A 263 14.51 -25.69 2.15
N LEU A 264 14.02 -26.94 2.22
CA LEU A 264 13.02 -27.41 1.25
C LEU A 264 11.71 -26.63 1.36
N ALA A 265 11.19 -26.42 2.57
CA ALA A 265 9.96 -25.62 2.79
C ALA A 265 10.13 -24.18 2.30
N ARG A 266 11.31 -23.60 2.49
CA ARG A 266 11.63 -22.25 1.98
C ARG A 266 11.59 -22.19 0.46
N ILE A 267 12.23 -23.15 -0.22
CA ILE A 267 12.23 -23.23 -1.70
C ILE A 267 10.81 -23.46 -2.22
N THR A 268 10.06 -24.37 -1.59
CA THR A 268 8.65 -24.63 -1.95
C THR A 268 7.79 -23.39 -1.77
N ALA A 269 7.95 -22.65 -0.66
CA ALA A 269 7.23 -21.41 -0.43
C ALA A 269 7.54 -20.36 -1.52
N ILE A 270 8.81 -20.19 -1.88
CA ILE A 270 9.21 -19.28 -2.97
C ILE A 270 8.55 -19.69 -4.29
N PHE A 271 8.58 -20.98 -4.61
CA PHE A 271 7.99 -21.50 -5.85
C PHE A 271 6.47 -21.26 -5.90
N ILE A 272 5.77 -21.55 -4.80
CA ILE A 272 4.32 -21.29 -4.68
C ILE A 272 4.02 -19.79 -4.84
N LEU A 273 4.84 -18.92 -4.26
CA LEU A 273 4.66 -17.47 -4.39
C LEU A 273 4.86 -16.99 -5.82
N ILE A 274 5.91 -17.47 -6.50
CA ILE A 274 6.17 -17.10 -7.89
C ILE A 274 5.00 -17.54 -8.78
N LEU A 275 4.53 -18.77 -8.64
CA LEU A 275 3.39 -19.24 -9.43
C LEU A 275 2.10 -18.50 -9.06
N GLY A 276 1.79 -18.39 -7.77
CA GLY A 276 0.54 -17.77 -7.29
C GLY A 276 0.42 -16.31 -7.69
N PHE A 277 1.46 -15.51 -7.44
CA PHE A 277 1.43 -14.09 -7.82
C PHE A 277 1.61 -13.88 -9.33
N GLY A 278 2.27 -14.79 -10.04
CA GLY A 278 2.29 -14.77 -11.51
C GLY A 278 0.92 -14.97 -12.11
N VAL A 279 0.17 -15.95 -11.63
CA VAL A 279 -1.23 -16.20 -12.04
C VAL A 279 -2.14 -15.03 -11.62
N PHE A 280 -1.98 -14.53 -10.40
CA PHE A 280 -2.75 -13.38 -9.91
C PHE A 280 -2.51 -12.13 -10.77
N MET A 281 -1.25 -11.80 -11.05
CA MET A 281 -0.89 -10.68 -11.92
C MET A 281 -1.50 -10.84 -13.32
N TYR A 282 -1.38 -12.03 -13.92
CA TYR A 282 -1.99 -12.32 -15.21
C TYR A 282 -3.50 -12.10 -15.19
N TYR A 283 -4.18 -12.61 -14.17
CA TYR A 283 -5.62 -12.43 -14.02
C TYR A 283 -6.02 -10.96 -13.88
N VAL A 284 -5.35 -10.21 -13.01
CA VAL A 284 -5.66 -8.80 -12.74
C VAL A 284 -5.37 -7.91 -13.96
N ILE A 285 -4.24 -8.14 -14.64
CA ILE A 285 -3.79 -7.27 -15.74
C ILE A 285 -4.34 -7.73 -17.08
N ALA A 286 -4.19 -9.02 -17.43
CA ALA A 286 -4.52 -9.50 -18.77
C ALA A 286 -6.01 -9.87 -18.93
N VAL A 287 -6.64 -10.38 -17.86
CA VAL A 287 -8.05 -10.80 -17.94
C VAL A 287 -8.99 -9.65 -17.56
N ASN A 288 -8.73 -9.00 -16.41
CA ASN A 288 -9.61 -7.94 -15.90
C ASN A 288 -9.23 -6.54 -16.37
N ASN A 289 -7.98 -6.34 -16.85
CA ASN A 289 -7.43 -5.01 -17.16
C ASN A 289 -7.68 -3.97 -16.04
N SER A 290 -7.59 -4.41 -14.78
CA SER A 290 -8.03 -3.63 -13.61
C SER A 290 -7.32 -2.29 -13.45
N HIS A 291 -6.15 -2.14 -14.05
CA HIS A 291 -5.37 -0.89 -14.00
C HIS A 291 -5.35 -0.14 -15.34
N GLY A 292 -6.12 -0.58 -16.34
CA GLY A 292 -6.16 0.07 -17.66
C GLY A 292 -4.80 0.09 -18.37
N VAL A 293 -3.96 -0.91 -18.14
CA VAL A 293 -2.59 -0.97 -18.68
C VAL A 293 -2.58 -1.53 -20.10
N LEU A 294 -3.61 -2.25 -20.47
CA LEU A 294 -3.73 -2.87 -21.81
C LEU A 294 -4.83 -2.17 -22.64
N PRO A 295 -4.58 -1.89 -23.94
CA PRO A 295 -3.29 -2.06 -24.63
C PRO A 295 -2.26 -1.06 -24.09
N TYR A 296 -1.02 -1.54 -23.91
CA TYR A 296 0.06 -0.65 -23.44
C TYR A 296 0.41 0.34 -24.56
N CYS A 297 0.32 1.63 -24.25
CA CYS A 297 0.78 2.71 -25.11
C CYS A 297 1.92 3.44 -24.42
N SER A 298 3.07 3.44 -25.01
CA SER A 298 4.22 4.22 -24.55
C SER A 298 4.02 5.71 -24.85
N ILE A 299 4.63 6.59 -24.06
CA ILE A 299 4.72 8.02 -24.38
C ILE A 299 5.40 8.27 -25.72
N PHE A 300 6.17 7.30 -26.24
CA PHE A 300 6.84 7.35 -27.55
C PHE A 300 5.94 6.89 -28.71
N ASP A 301 4.79 6.25 -28.41
CA ASP A 301 3.84 5.75 -29.41
C ASP A 301 2.78 6.79 -29.78
N VAL A 302 2.78 7.95 -29.12
CA VAL A 302 1.85 9.05 -29.36
C VAL A 302 2.46 9.98 -30.42
N ASN A 303 2.21 9.67 -31.70
CA ASN A 303 2.44 10.58 -32.82
C ASN A 303 1.32 11.59 -33.00
#